data_e76d27a197728b85bd722f55803b7950
#
_entry.id   e76d27a197728b85bd722f55803b7950
#
_cell.length_a   1.000
_cell.length_b   1.000
_cell.length_c   1.000
_cell.angle_alpha   90.00
_cell.angle_beta   90.00
_cell.angle_gamma   90.00
#
_symmetry.space_group_name_H-M   'P 1'
#
loop_
_entity.id
_entity.type
_entity.pdbx_description
1 polymer ?
#
loop_
_entity_poly.entity_id
_entity_poly.type
_entity_poly.pdbx_seq_one_letter_code
_entity_poly.pdbx_strand_id
1 'polypeptide(L)'
;MAERINAVKTSFFGKGAIRLLGPELQKMGIRRALLVTDRFLYDSGAAARVGQVLSDAGVEYAVYYNVQPNPTVQVVNDCIAAARTLQVQLLVALGGGSAIDTAKAASIVVACGGTVEQYEGENKSSKPGLPIVAVNTTAGTGSECTSFYIVTDPVRHSKMAMVDPNCMVSIAVNDTDFMSSMPPKLTAATGMDALTHAIEAALSKNANPLTDKDAYWAMQAIVQNLPRAVANGQDEAARTMMAYAENVAGMAFSNAGLGMVHAMAHALGGHYNLPLIHISEPTRPIS
;
A
#
# COMPACT_ATOMS: atom_id res chain seq x y z
N MET A 1 21.32 -16.34 13.52
CA MET A 1 21.10 -16.57 12.07
C MET A 1 21.29 -15.25 11.35
N ALA A 2 21.71 -15.27 10.07
CA ALA A 2 21.76 -14.03 9.28
C ALA A 2 20.34 -13.65 8.86
N GLU A 3 20.00 -12.37 8.98
CA GLU A 3 18.68 -11.84 8.66
C GLU A 3 18.77 -10.83 7.53
N ARG A 4 17.73 -10.76 6.71
CA ARG A 4 17.61 -9.77 5.64
C ARG A 4 16.59 -8.73 6.04
N ILE A 5 16.97 -7.45 5.99
CA ILE A 5 16.09 -6.32 6.21
C ILE A 5 15.87 -5.60 4.88
N ASN A 6 14.61 -5.47 4.49
CA ASN A 6 14.18 -4.75 3.30
C ASN A 6 13.57 -3.41 3.69
N ALA A 7 13.90 -2.35 2.96
CA ALA A 7 13.32 -1.02 3.15
C ALA A 7 13.11 -0.33 1.81
N VAL A 8 12.16 0.60 1.75
CA VAL A 8 11.95 1.46 0.59
C VAL A 8 13.16 2.38 0.42
N LYS A 9 13.60 2.56 -0.82
CA LYS A 9 14.78 3.38 -1.13
C LYS A 9 14.58 4.85 -0.77
N THR A 10 13.37 5.38 -1.02
CA THR A 10 13.04 6.78 -0.79
C THR A 10 11.60 6.90 -0.30
N SER A 11 11.38 7.62 0.79
CA SER A 11 10.06 7.93 1.31
C SER A 11 9.94 9.41 1.60
N PHE A 12 8.85 10.03 1.16
CA PHE A 12 8.52 11.44 1.40
C PHE A 12 7.31 11.52 2.33
N PHE A 13 7.36 12.40 3.31
CA PHE A 13 6.32 12.57 4.32
C PHE A 13 5.90 14.03 4.47
N GLY A 14 4.64 14.21 4.85
CA GLY A 14 4.06 15.50 5.24
C GLY A 14 3.32 16.18 4.11
N LYS A 15 2.73 17.31 4.45
CA LYS A 15 1.89 18.10 3.55
C LYS A 15 2.67 18.64 2.35
N GLY A 16 2.16 18.37 1.15
CA GLY A 16 2.80 18.78 -0.10
C GLY A 16 4.01 17.93 -0.50
N ALA A 17 4.23 16.78 0.14
CA ALA A 17 5.34 15.87 -0.15
C ALA A 17 5.37 15.39 -1.61
N ILE A 18 4.23 15.35 -2.28
CA ILE A 18 4.11 14.99 -3.71
C ILE A 18 5.00 15.86 -4.61
N ARG A 19 5.29 17.11 -4.22
CA ARG A 19 6.14 18.04 -4.98
C ARG A 19 7.59 17.57 -5.11
N LEU A 20 8.04 16.72 -4.18
CA LEU A 20 9.38 16.16 -4.19
C LEU A 20 9.54 15.05 -5.24
N LEU A 21 8.44 14.54 -5.79
CA LEU A 21 8.45 13.44 -6.75
C LEU A 21 9.05 13.87 -8.10
N GLY A 22 8.74 15.07 -8.60
CA GLY A 22 9.17 15.53 -9.92
C GLY A 22 10.68 15.39 -10.17
N PRO A 23 11.55 15.94 -9.31
CA PRO A 23 13.00 15.80 -9.45
C PRO A 23 13.49 14.34 -9.43
N GLU A 24 12.85 13.45 -8.66
CA GLU A 24 13.23 12.03 -8.63
C GLU A 24 12.84 11.32 -9.93
N LEU A 25 11.67 11.62 -10.51
CA LEU A 25 11.27 11.07 -11.81
C LEU A 25 12.25 11.46 -12.93
N GLN A 26 12.71 12.72 -12.92
CA GLN A 26 13.71 13.20 -13.88
C GLN A 26 15.04 12.43 -13.75
N LYS A 27 15.51 12.20 -12.52
CA LYS A 27 16.71 11.38 -12.26
C LYS A 27 16.56 9.94 -12.72
N MET A 28 15.37 9.36 -12.61
CA MET A 28 15.06 8.01 -13.06
C MET A 28 14.99 7.89 -14.59
N GLY A 29 14.92 9.00 -15.33
CA GLY A 29 14.83 9.01 -16.78
C GLY A 29 13.52 8.44 -17.34
N ILE A 30 12.45 8.44 -16.54
CA ILE A 30 11.13 7.93 -16.91
C ILE A 30 10.49 8.85 -17.94
N ARG A 31 9.87 8.25 -18.95
CA ARG A 31 9.15 8.95 -20.02
C ARG A 31 7.66 8.61 -20.07
N ARG A 32 7.29 7.39 -19.68
CA ARG A 32 5.91 6.91 -19.73
C ARG A 32 5.52 6.20 -18.46
N ALA A 33 4.36 6.55 -17.90
CA ALA A 33 3.82 5.98 -16.68
C ALA A 33 2.34 5.58 -16.82
N LEU A 34 1.89 4.64 -16.02
CA LEU A 34 0.48 4.37 -15.78
C LEU A 34 0.15 4.79 -14.35
N LEU A 35 -0.78 5.74 -14.21
CA LEU A 35 -1.37 6.10 -12.93
C LEU A 35 -2.50 5.13 -12.61
N VAL A 36 -2.34 4.35 -11.54
CA VAL A 36 -3.24 3.28 -11.09
C VAL A 36 -4.01 3.80 -9.88
N THR A 37 -5.34 3.89 -9.97
CA THR A 37 -6.18 4.46 -8.92
C THR A 37 -7.61 3.89 -8.97
N ASP A 38 -8.45 4.32 -8.05
CA ASP A 38 -9.88 4.02 -8.06
C ASP A 38 -10.72 5.17 -8.64
N ARG A 39 -12.00 4.89 -8.86
CA ARG A 39 -12.94 5.84 -9.44
C ARG A 39 -13.15 7.08 -8.57
N PHE A 40 -13.18 6.91 -7.24
CA PHE A 40 -13.37 8.03 -6.31
C PHE A 40 -12.21 9.02 -6.38
N LEU A 41 -10.96 8.53 -6.32
CA LEU A 41 -9.77 9.38 -6.40
C LEU A 41 -9.59 10.01 -7.78
N TYR A 42 -10.06 9.34 -8.84
CA TYR A 42 -10.11 9.92 -10.17
C TYR A 42 -11.10 11.09 -10.25
N ASP A 43 -12.35 10.88 -9.83
CA ASP A 43 -13.43 11.89 -9.92
C ASP A 43 -13.23 13.06 -8.93
N SER A 44 -12.54 12.84 -7.80
CA SER A 44 -12.22 13.88 -6.81
C SER A 44 -11.15 14.88 -7.28
N GLY A 45 -10.48 14.61 -8.41
CA GLY A 45 -9.36 15.41 -8.90
C GLY A 45 -8.00 15.07 -8.27
N ALA A 46 -7.93 14.11 -7.35
CA ALA A 46 -6.66 13.67 -6.77
C ALA A 46 -5.72 13.09 -7.85
N ALA A 47 -6.25 12.28 -8.77
CA ALA A 47 -5.49 11.77 -9.89
C ALA A 47 -4.95 12.88 -10.82
N ALA A 48 -5.72 13.94 -11.05
CA ALA A 48 -5.28 15.09 -11.85
C ALA A 48 -4.12 15.83 -11.18
N ARG A 49 -4.12 15.97 -9.84
CA ARG A 49 -3.01 16.57 -9.08
C ARG A 49 -1.71 15.77 -9.23
N VAL A 50 -1.78 14.45 -9.14
CA VAL A 50 -0.61 13.57 -9.38
C VAL A 50 -0.18 13.64 -10.84
N GLY A 51 -1.13 13.59 -11.76
CA GLY A 51 -0.89 13.71 -13.20
C GLY A 51 -0.19 15.02 -13.58
N GLN A 52 -0.51 16.13 -12.94
CA GLN A 52 0.19 17.41 -13.16
C GLN A 52 1.68 17.29 -12.78
N VAL A 53 2.00 16.66 -11.65
CA VAL A 53 3.40 16.45 -11.23
C VAL A 53 4.15 15.56 -12.24
N LEU A 54 3.50 14.54 -12.79
CA LEU A 54 4.08 13.70 -13.85
C LEU A 54 4.35 14.52 -15.11
N SER A 55 3.37 15.31 -15.56
CA SER A 55 3.50 16.18 -16.75
C SER A 55 4.60 17.23 -16.58
N ASP A 56 4.66 17.88 -15.42
CA ASP A 56 5.69 18.89 -15.11
C ASP A 56 7.10 18.27 -15.08
N ALA A 57 7.20 16.98 -14.73
CA ALA A 57 8.44 16.20 -14.80
C ALA A 57 8.79 15.71 -16.22
N GLY A 58 7.93 15.96 -17.23
CA GLY A 58 8.11 15.51 -18.60
C GLY A 58 7.74 14.04 -18.82
N VAL A 59 6.89 13.47 -17.95
CA VAL A 59 6.40 12.09 -18.04
C VAL A 59 5.03 12.08 -18.71
N GLU A 60 4.91 11.41 -19.85
CA GLU A 60 3.63 11.06 -20.46
C GLU A 60 2.93 10.00 -19.62
N TYR A 61 1.63 10.16 -19.35
CA TYR A 61 0.90 9.20 -18.54
C TYR A 61 -0.51 8.93 -19.05
N ALA A 62 -1.01 7.75 -18.72
CA ALA A 62 -2.42 7.40 -18.81
C ALA A 62 -2.94 7.02 -17.42
N VAL A 63 -4.25 6.96 -17.25
CA VAL A 63 -4.89 6.64 -15.98
C VAL A 63 -5.70 5.37 -16.11
N TYR A 64 -5.41 4.39 -15.25
CA TYR A 64 -6.24 3.23 -14.97
C TYR A 64 -6.98 3.47 -13.66
N TYR A 65 -8.28 3.71 -13.70
CA TYR A 65 -9.10 4.11 -12.55
C TYR A 65 -10.16 3.08 -12.14
N ASN A 66 -9.96 1.81 -12.52
CA ASN A 66 -10.92 0.74 -12.23
C ASN A 66 -10.48 -0.15 -11.04
N VAL A 67 -9.55 0.33 -10.20
CA VAL A 67 -9.20 -0.39 -8.98
C VAL A 67 -10.43 -0.47 -8.08
N GLN A 68 -10.64 -1.65 -7.50
CA GLN A 68 -11.73 -1.93 -6.55
C GLN A 68 -11.14 -2.34 -5.19
N PRO A 69 -11.88 -2.15 -4.09
CA PRO A 69 -11.53 -2.77 -2.81
C PRO A 69 -11.35 -4.29 -2.98
N ASN A 70 -10.32 -4.85 -2.35
CA ASN A 70 -9.91 -6.25 -2.55
C ASN A 70 -9.68 -6.57 -4.05
N PRO A 71 -8.62 -6.04 -4.67
CA PRO A 71 -8.44 -6.16 -6.12
C PRO A 71 -8.44 -7.62 -6.55
N THR A 72 -9.21 -7.92 -7.58
CA THR A 72 -9.31 -9.27 -8.13
C THR A 72 -8.24 -9.51 -9.20
N VAL A 73 -8.01 -10.79 -9.52
CA VAL A 73 -7.15 -11.19 -10.65
C VAL A 73 -7.55 -10.45 -11.94
N GLN A 74 -8.85 -10.24 -12.19
CA GLN A 74 -9.32 -9.54 -13.38
C GLN A 74 -8.90 -8.06 -13.37
N VAL A 75 -9.06 -7.37 -12.25
CA VAL A 75 -8.64 -5.96 -12.08
C VAL A 75 -7.14 -5.81 -12.35
N VAL A 76 -6.33 -6.73 -11.84
CA VAL A 76 -4.88 -6.75 -12.10
C VAL A 76 -4.58 -7.02 -13.57
N ASN A 77 -5.25 -7.98 -14.20
CA ASN A 77 -5.06 -8.31 -15.62
C ASN A 77 -5.40 -7.14 -16.54
N ASP A 78 -6.46 -6.38 -16.23
CA ASP A 78 -6.84 -5.18 -16.99
C ASP A 78 -5.77 -4.08 -16.84
N CYS A 79 -5.21 -3.92 -15.62
CA CYS A 79 -4.09 -3.00 -15.37
C CYS A 79 -2.83 -3.43 -16.14
N ILE A 80 -2.50 -4.72 -16.17
CA ILE A 80 -1.39 -5.29 -16.95
C ILE A 80 -1.57 -5.01 -18.44
N ALA A 81 -2.77 -5.22 -18.98
CA ALA A 81 -3.07 -4.96 -20.38
C ALA A 81 -2.85 -3.48 -20.74
N ALA A 82 -3.34 -2.56 -19.89
CA ALA A 82 -3.10 -1.13 -20.07
C ALA A 82 -1.61 -0.79 -20.04
N ALA A 83 -0.87 -1.31 -19.04
CA ALA A 83 0.57 -1.07 -18.91
C ALA A 83 1.38 -1.56 -20.11
N ARG A 84 1.03 -2.74 -20.65
CA ARG A 84 1.69 -3.31 -21.84
C ARG A 84 1.37 -2.53 -23.11
N THR A 85 0.11 -2.17 -23.33
CA THR A 85 -0.33 -1.39 -24.51
C THR A 85 0.41 -0.05 -24.58
N LEU A 86 0.58 0.62 -23.46
CA LEU A 86 1.26 1.91 -23.36
C LEU A 86 2.79 1.78 -23.23
N GLN A 87 3.29 0.55 -23.09
CA GLN A 87 4.72 0.27 -22.88
C GLN A 87 5.32 1.14 -21.77
N VAL A 88 4.65 1.20 -20.61
CA VAL A 88 5.05 2.06 -19.50
C VAL A 88 6.35 1.58 -18.85
N GLN A 89 7.08 2.51 -18.29
CA GLN A 89 8.35 2.29 -17.59
C GLN A 89 8.18 2.41 -16.07
N LEU A 90 7.02 2.93 -15.63
CA LEU A 90 6.70 3.23 -14.25
C LEU A 90 5.22 2.98 -13.99
N LEU A 91 4.89 2.41 -12.85
CA LEU A 91 3.54 2.43 -12.29
C LEU A 91 3.48 3.46 -11.16
N VAL A 92 2.46 4.31 -11.15
CA VAL A 92 2.20 5.26 -10.08
C VAL A 92 0.90 4.86 -9.42
N ALA A 93 0.95 4.27 -8.25
CA ALA A 93 -0.24 3.89 -7.49
C ALA A 93 -0.70 5.09 -6.65
N LEU A 94 -1.92 5.57 -6.88
CA LEU A 94 -2.59 6.57 -6.05
C LEU A 94 -3.75 5.90 -5.33
N GLY A 95 -3.64 5.74 -4.02
CA GLY A 95 -4.66 5.09 -3.20
C GLY A 95 -4.09 4.42 -1.97
N GLY A 96 -4.93 3.66 -1.28
CA GLY A 96 -4.50 2.77 -0.21
C GLY A 96 -3.99 1.42 -0.74
N GLY A 97 -3.99 0.40 0.11
CA GLY A 97 -3.49 -0.94 -0.20
C GLY A 97 -3.97 -1.50 -1.52
N SER A 98 -5.26 -1.36 -1.86
CA SER A 98 -5.82 -1.93 -3.10
C SER A 98 -5.16 -1.40 -4.38
N ALA A 99 -4.90 -0.09 -4.45
CA ALA A 99 -4.23 0.51 -5.60
C ALA A 99 -2.74 0.11 -5.67
N ILE A 100 -2.08 0.10 -4.52
CA ILE A 100 -0.66 -0.26 -4.40
C ILE A 100 -0.46 -1.74 -4.72
N ASP A 101 -1.31 -2.62 -4.19
CA ASP A 101 -1.25 -4.07 -4.45
C ASP A 101 -1.53 -4.40 -5.92
N THR A 102 -2.50 -3.71 -6.56
CA THR A 102 -2.73 -3.82 -8.01
C THR A 102 -1.49 -3.43 -8.80
N ALA A 103 -0.84 -2.32 -8.43
CA ALA A 103 0.38 -1.87 -9.11
C ALA A 103 1.55 -2.83 -8.87
N LYS A 104 1.72 -3.37 -7.66
CA LYS A 104 2.75 -4.37 -7.35
C LYS A 104 2.57 -5.64 -8.18
N ALA A 105 1.36 -6.19 -8.19
CA ALA A 105 1.05 -7.38 -8.98
C ALA A 105 1.29 -7.13 -10.48
N ALA A 106 0.79 -6.01 -11.01
CA ALA A 106 1.00 -5.64 -12.40
C ALA A 106 2.48 -5.44 -12.74
N SER A 107 3.24 -4.79 -11.86
CA SER A 107 4.68 -4.56 -12.01
C SER A 107 5.44 -5.88 -12.21
N ILE A 108 5.21 -6.87 -11.35
CA ILE A 108 5.85 -8.19 -11.42
C ILE A 108 5.46 -8.91 -12.72
N VAL A 109 4.17 -8.99 -13.04
CA VAL A 109 3.71 -9.73 -14.23
C VAL A 109 4.15 -9.06 -15.54
N VAL A 110 4.20 -7.74 -15.59
CA VAL A 110 4.71 -7.04 -16.78
C VAL A 110 6.20 -7.32 -17.00
N ALA A 111 6.99 -7.33 -15.93
CA ALA A 111 8.43 -7.54 -16.02
C ALA A 111 8.83 -9.01 -16.20
N CYS A 112 8.18 -9.92 -15.47
CA CYS A 112 8.57 -11.34 -15.41
C CYS A 112 7.74 -12.24 -16.35
N GLY A 113 6.57 -11.78 -16.81
CA GLY A 113 5.64 -12.59 -17.60
C GLY A 113 4.72 -13.45 -16.75
N GLY A 114 4.10 -14.47 -17.36
CA GLY A 114 3.19 -15.39 -16.66
C GLY A 114 1.83 -14.79 -16.29
N THR A 115 1.18 -15.38 -15.29
CA THR A 115 -0.10 -14.97 -14.73
C THR A 115 0.04 -14.55 -13.26
N VAL A 116 -0.94 -13.81 -12.74
CA VAL A 116 -0.92 -13.31 -11.36
C VAL A 116 -0.81 -14.46 -10.35
N GLU A 117 -1.56 -15.54 -10.57
CA GLU A 117 -1.65 -16.69 -9.66
C GLU A 117 -0.31 -17.43 -9.49
N GLN A 118 0.58 -17.34 -10.48
CA GLN A 118 1.91 -17.98 -10.41
C GLN A 118 2.82 -17.34 -9.36
N TYR A 119 2.49 -16.13 -8.93
CA TYR A 119 3.27 -15.38 -7.93
C TYR A 119 2.74 -15.54 -6.50
N GLU A 120 1.70 -16.35 -6.27
CA GLU A 120 1.20 -16.65 -4.93
C GLU A 120 2.29 -17.31 -4.07
N GLY A 121 2.47 -16.80 -2.86
CA GLY A 121 3.48 -17.25 -1.90
C GLY A 121 4.72 -16.37 -1.87
N GLU A 122 5.85 -16.93 -1.47
CA GLU A 122 7.06 -16.16 -1.19
C GLU A 122 8.11 -16.29 -2.30
N ASN A 123 8.76 -15.16 -2.65
CA ASN A 123 9.92 -15.07 -3.55
C ASN A 123 9.72 -15.79 -4.89
N LYS A 124 8.56 -15.56 -5.54
CA LYS A 124 8.20 -16.24 -6.79
C LYS A 124 8.67 -15.51 -8.05
N SER A 125 9.01 -14.23 -7.97
CA SER A 125 9.50 -13.50 -9.14
C SER A 125 10.97 -13.79 -9.43
N SER A 126 11.32 -13.84 -10.71
CA SER A 126 12.70 -14.13 -11.16
C SER A 126 13.61 -12.90 -11.18
N LYS A 127 13.03 -11.70 -11.13
CA LYS A 127 13.72 -10.40 -11.17
C LYS A 127 12.80 -9.30 -10.66
N PRO A 128 13.34 -8.10 -10.37
CA PRO A 128 12.53 -6.94 -9.99
C PRO A 128 11.44 -6.62 -11.02
N GLY A 129 10.27 -6.22 -10.52
CA GLY A 129 9.19 -5.67 -11.31
C GLY A 129 9.53 -4.32 -11.95
N LEU A 130 8.57 -3.72 -12.65
CA LEU A 130 8.69 -2.32 -13.06
C LEU A 130 8.83 -1.43 -11.82
N PRO A 131 9.55 -0.30 -11.89
CA PRO A 131 9.54 0.69 -10.83
C PRO A 131 8.12 1.10 -10.44
N ILE A 132 7.89 1.34 -9.15
CA ILE A 132 6.61 1.79 -8.61
C ILE A 132 6.85 3.05 -7.78
N VAL A 133 6.00 4.05 -7.97
CA VAL A 133 5.77 5.15 -7.04
C VAL A 133 4.44 4.90 -6.35
N ALA A 134 4.41 4.89 -5.03
CA ALA A 134 3.17 4.79 -4.27
C ALA A 134 2.84 6.14 -3.65
N VAL A 135 1.73 6.76 -4.06
CA VAL A 135 1.14 7.94 -3.43
C VAL A 135 0.02 7.43 -2.52
N ASN A 136 0.38 7.23 -1.27
CA ASN A 136 -0.50 6.62 -0.28
C ASN A 136 -1.57 7.61 0.20
N THR A 137 -2.81 7.15 0.30
CA THR A 137 -3.96 7.97 0.72
C THR A 137 -4.61 7.47 2.00
N THR A 138 -4.10 6.39 2.60
CA THR A 138 -4.61 5.80 3.84
C THR A 138 -3.50 5.66 4.87
N ALA A 139 -3.84 5.67 6.15
CA ALA A 139 -2.88 5.45 7.23
C ALA A 139 -3.18 4.09 7.91
N GLY A 140 -2.84 2.99 7.23
CA GLY A 140 -3.20 1.67 7.73
C GLY A 140 -2.38 0.51 7.21
N THR A 141 -2.38 0.27 5.91
CA THR A 141 -1.87 -0.98 5.34
C THR A 141 -0.34 -1.06 5.26
N GLY A 142 0.35 0.07 5.22
CA GLY A 142 1.80 0.11 4.99
C GLY A 142 2.23 -0.51 3.65
N SER A 143 1.30 -0.69 2.70
CA SER A 143 1.63 -1.36 1.44
C SER A 143 2.70 -0.59 0.65
N GLU A 144 2.79 0.73 0.80
CA GLU A 144 3.80 1.56 0.17
C GLU A 144 5.23 1.30 0.66
N CYS A 145 5.41 0.57 1.77
CA CYS A 145 6.73 0.28 2.33
C CYS A 145 7.02 -1.22 2.53
N THR A 146 6.11 -2.09 2.09
CA THR A 146 6.23 -3.53 2.32
C THR A 146 6.52 -4.34 1.06
N SER A 147 7.01 -5.57 1.26
CA SER A 147 7.16 -6.58 0.21
C SER A 147 5.89 -7.42 -0.02
N PHE A 148 4.79 -7.07 0.62
CA PHE A 148 3.51 -7.78 0.55
C PHE A 148 2.59 -7.14 -0.49
N TYR A 149 1.80 -7.97 -1.15
CA TYR A 149 0.63 -7.55 -1.92
C TYR A 149 -0.41 -8.67 -1.97
N ILE A 150 -1.68 -8.28 -1.96
CA ILE A 150 -2.80 -9.21 -1.85
C ILE A 150 -3.71 -9.05 -3.06
N VAL A 151 -4.00 -10.17 -3.72
CA VAL A 151 -4.94 -10.22 -4.85
C VAL A 151 -6.01 -11.26 -4.57
N THR A 152 -7.26 -10.91 -4.79
CA THR A 152 -8.39 -11.82 -4.59
C THR A 152 -8.58 -12.72 -5.82
N ASP A 153 -8.60 -14.01 -5.59
CA ASP A 153 -9.03 -15.00 -6.57
C ASP A 153 -10.52 -15.31 -6.34
N PRO A 154 -11.42 -14.79 -7.17
CA PRO A 154 -12.85 -14.99 -6.99
C PRO A 154 -13.29 -16.42 -7.31
N VAL A 155 -12.50 -17.20 -8.05
CA VAL A 155 -12.81 -18.59 -8.39
C VAL A 155 -12.53 -19.52 -7.20
N ARG A 156 -11.40 -19.31 -6.54
CA ARG A 156 -11.00 -20.06 -5.33
C ARG A 156 -11.57 -19.49 -4.04
N HIS A 157 -12.27 -18.34 -4.09
CA HIS A 157 -12.73 -17.60 -2.91
C HIS A 157 -11.60 -17.35 -1.90
N SER A 158 -10.43 -16.97 -2.37
CA SER A 158 -9.24 -16.79 -1.54
C SER A 158 -8.54 -15.47 -1.79
N LYS A 159 -7.91 -14.94 -0.76
CA LYS A 159 -6.95 -13.85 -0.86
C LYS A 159 -5.56 -14.45 -1.03
N MET A 160 -5.02 -14.33 -2.21
CA MET A 160 -3.66 -14.76 -2.51
C MET A 160 -2.68 -13.78 -1.87
N ALA A 161 -1.85 -14.25 -0.97
CA ALA A 161 -0.78 -13.47 -0.38
C ALA A 161 0.52 -13.70 -1.16
N MET A 162 1.10 -12.62 -1.64
CA MET A 162 2.39 -12.61 -2.31
C MET A 162 3.38 -11.82 -1.45
N VAL A 163 4.54 -12.43 -1.21
CA VAL A 163 5.62 -11.81 -0.41
C VAL A 163 6.90 -11.84 -1.22
N ASP A 164 7.27 -10.71 -1.81
CA ASP A 164 8.42 -10.66 -2.70
C ASP A 164 9.11 -9.28 -2.66
N PRO A 165 10.38 -9.21 -2.24
CA PRO A 165 11.12 -7.94 -2.24
C PRO A 165 11.21 -7.27 -3.62
N ASN A 166 11.06 -8.02 -4.69
CA ASN A 166 11.08 -7.50 -6.06
C ASN A 166 9.86 -6.63 -6.42
N CYS A 167 8.79 -6.64 -5.60
CA CYS A 167 7.61 -5.78 -5.75
C CYS A 167 7.69 -4.49 -4.92
N MET A 168 8.74 -4.30 -4.12
CA MET A 168 8.84 -3.11 -3.28
C MET A 168 8.84 -1.84 -4.12
N VAL A 169 8.16 -0.81 -3.62
CA VAL A 169 8.08 0.46 -4.33
C VAL A 169 9.44 1.16 -4.34
N SER A 170 9.71 1.90 -5.39
CA SER A 170 10.95 2.68 -5.52
C SER A 170 10.87 3.97 -4.71
N ILE A 171 9.69 4.59 -4.67
CA ILE A 171 9.42 5.84 -3.96
C ILE A 171 8.04 5.73 -3.30
N ALA A 172 7.98 5.96 -2.00
CA ALA A 172 6.74 6.12 -1.24
C ALA A 172 6.48 7.62 -0.98
N VAL A 173 5.26 8.07 -1.20
CA VAL A 173 4.83 9.45 -0.95
C VAL A 173 3.66 9.41 0.03
N ASN A 174 3.92 9.78 1.28
CA ASN A 174 2.94 9.87 2.36
C ASN A 174 2.56 11.34 2.56
N ASP A 175 1.85 11.89 1.57
CA ASP A 175 1.40 13.28 1.57
C ASP A 175 0.04 13.40 2.26
N THR A 176 0.00 14.08 3.40
CA THR A 176 -1.20 14.21 4.22
C THR A 176 -2.34 14.96 3.55
N ASP A 177 -2.07 15.74 2.50
CA ASP A 177 -3.12 16.36 1.68
C ASP A 177 -4.01 15.32 0.97
N PHE A 178 -3.48 14.13 0.65
CA PHE A 178 -4.28 13.02 0.10
C PHE A 178 -4.97 12.18 1.17
N MET A 179 -4.55 12.28 2.43
CA MET A 179 -5.12 11.54 3.56
C MET A 179 -6.20 12.34 4.31
N SER A 180 -6.23 13.67 4.16
CA SER A 180 -7.11 14.56 4.92
C SER A 180 -8.60 14.35 4.64
N SER A 181 -8.95 13.77 3.50
CA SER A 181 -10.34 13.48 3.10
C SER A 181 -10.88 12.15 3.64
N MET A 182 -10.06 11.35 4.33
CA MET A 182 -10.54 10.08 4.91
C MET A 182 -11.65 10.32 5.94
N PRO A 183 -12.83 9.66 5.79
CA PRO A 183 -13.89 9.73 6.79
C PRO A 183 -13.44 9.16 8.16
N PRO A 184 -14.03 9.60 9.27
CA PRO A 184 -13.67 9.11 10.60
C PRO A 184 -13.72 7.59 10.75
N LYS A 185 -14.73 6.93 10.18
CA LYS A 185 -14.85 5.47 10.21
C LYS A 185 -13.68 4.79 9.51
N LEU A 186 -13.28 5.26 8.33
CA LEU A 186 -12.13 4.72 7.59
C LEU A 186 -10.83 5.00 8.34
N THR A 187 -10.68 6.21 8.91
CA THR A 187 -9.53 6.58 9.73
C THR A 187 -9.37 5.63 10.92
N ALA A 188 -10.47 5.33 11.64
CA ALA A 188 -10.44 4.42 12.78
C ALA A 188 -10.06 3.00 12.35
N ALA A 189 -10.69 2.48 11.30
CA ALA A 189 -10.47 1.13 10.83
C ALA A 189 -9.03 0.93 10.33
N THR A 190 -8.52 1.84 9.48
CA THR A 190 -7.14 1.75 8.97
C THR A 190 -6.09 1.96 10.07
N GLY A 191 -6.34 2.86 11.03
CA GLY A 191 -5.44 3.06 12.16
C GLY A 191 -5.38 1.86 13.11
N MET A 192 -6.50 1.16 13.32
CA MET A 192 -6.52 -0.10 14.08
C MET A 192 -5.80 -1.23 13.33
N ASP A 193 -5.88 -1.25 12.00
CA ASP A 193 -5.12 -2.17 11.16
C ASP A 193 -3.62 -1.94 11.34
N ALA A 194 -3.16 -0.70 11.27
CA ALA A 194 -1.76 -0.34 11.54
C ALA A 194 -1.30 -0.74 12.96
N LEU A 195 -2.17 -0.57 13.97
CA LEU A 195 -1.88 -1.02 15.33
C LEU A 195 -1.73 -2.54 15.40
N THR A 196 -2.62 -3.28 14.73
CA THR A 196 -2.56 -4.74 14.65
C THR A 196 -1.27 -5.20 13.96
N HIS A 197 -0.86 -4.55 12.87
CA HIS A 197 0.41 -4.80 12.20
C HIS A 197 1.59 -4.67 13.16
N ALA A 198 1.65 -3.57 13.92
CA ALA A 198 2.73 -3.33 14.85
C ALA A 198 2.76 -4.37 16.00
N ILE A 199 1.58 -4.73 16.56
CA ILE A 199 1.48 -5.74 17.62
C ILE A 199 1.93 -7.11 17.09
N GLU A 200 1.44 -7.54 15.93
CA GLU A 200 1.80 -8.84 15.37
C GLU A 200 3.28 -8.91 14.98
N ALA A 201 3.85 -7.82 14.46
CA ALA A 201 5.28 -7.74 14.18
C ALA A 201 6.12 -7.94 15.46
N ALA A 202 5.76 -7.31 16.57
CA ALA A 202 6.43 -7.46 17.85
C ALA A 202 6.30 -8.86 18.45
N LEU A 203 5.19 -9.57 18.17
CA LEU A 203 4.93 -10.93 18.65
C LEU A 203 5.40 -12.02 17.69
N SER A 204 5.93 -11.64 16.53
CA SER A 204 6.38 -12.59 15.52
C SER A 204 7.61 -13.37 16.01
N LYS A 205 7.70 -14.63 15.55
CA LYS A 205 8.89 -15.46 15.77
C LYS A 205 10.15 -14.93 15.08
N ASN A 206 9.97 -14.08 14.08
CA ASN A 206 11.06 -13.44 13.32
C ASN A 206 11.32 -12.00 13.80
N ALA A 207 10.71 -11.59 14.93
CA ALA A 207 10.98 -10.28 15.53
C ALA A 207 12.46 -10.16 15.91
N ASN A 208 13.01 -8.98 15.71
CA ASN A 208 14.41 -8.67 15.96
C ASN A 208 14.56 -7.21 16.45
N PRO A 209 15.70 -6.80 16.98
CA PRO A 209 15.86 -5.47 17.57
C PRO A 209 15.47 -4.29 16.65
N LEU A 210 15.58 -4.44 15.32
CA LEU A 210 15.17 -3.39 14.38
C LEU A 210 13.64 -3.35 14.25
N THR A 211 13.03 -4.51 14.03
CA THR A 211 11.56 -4.59 13.91
C THR A 211 10.86 -4.28 15.22
N ASP A 212 11.42 -4.66 16.35
CA ASP A 212 10.89 -4.35 17.69
C ASP A 212 10.87 -2.84 17.95
N LYS A 213 11.98 -2.17 17.69
CA LYS A 213 12.08 -0.71 17.80
C LYS A 213 10.98 -0.03 16.99
N ASP A 214 10.80 -0.45 15.76
CA ASP A 214 9.80 0.12 14.85
C ASP A 214 8.37 -0.19 15.30
N ALA A 215 8.10 -1.44 15.68
CA ALA A 215 6.79 -1.88 16.17
C ALA A 215 6.36 -1.14 17.45
N TYR A 216 7.23 -1.05 18.45
CA TYR A 216 6.92 -0.35 19.71
C TYR A 216 6.70 1.15 19.50
N TRP A 217 7.53 1.79 18.68
CA TRP A 217 7.33 3.19 18.35
C TRP A 217 6.00 3.43 17.63
N ALA A 218 5.68 2.57 16.65
CA ALA A 218 4.41 2.66 15.90
C ALA A 218 3.20 2.49 16.82
N MET A 219 3.19 1.48 17.71
CA MET A 219 2.12 1.28 18.68
C MET A 219 1.88 2.53 19.54
N GLN A 220 2.95 3.11 20.08
CA GLN A 220 2.86 4.32 20.91
C GLN A 220 2.31 5.51 20.11
N ALA A 221 2.82 5.73 18.89
CA ALA A 221 2.40 6.83 18.05
C ALA A 221 0.91 6.69 17.63
N ILE A 222 0.46 5.47 17.30
CA ILE A 222 -0.93 5.21 16.92
C ILE A 222 -1.88 5.46 18.10
N VAL A 223 -1.58 4.90 19.27
CA VAL A 223 -2.44 5.06 20.47
C VAL A 223 -2.61 6.54 20.84
N GLN A 224 -1.56 7.34 20.70
CA GLN A 224 -1.61 8.77 21.00
C GLN A 224 -2.35 9.61 19.95
N ASN A 225 -2.27 9.26 18.67
CA ASN A 225 -2.72 10.13 17.60
C ASN A 225 -3.99 9.64 16.89
N LEU A 226 -4.29 8.34 16.86
CA LEU A 226 -5.49 7.82 16.21
C LEU A 226 -6.79 8.41 16.77
N PRO A 227 -7.02 8.52 18.10
CA PRO A 227 -8.23 9.14 18.62
C PRO A 227 -8.39 10.60 18.17
N ARG A 228 -7.30 11.35 18.08
CA ARG A 228 -7.30 12.74 17.58
C ARG A 228 -7.64 12.82 16.10
N ALA A 229 -7.00 11.97 15.28
CA ALA A 229 -7.26 11.92 13.84
C ALA A 229 -8.69 11.48 13.50
N VAL A 230 -9.29 10.61 14.33
CA VAL A 230 -10.71 10.19 14.20
C VAL A 230 -11.66 11.31 14.63
N ALA A 231 -11.37 11.97 15.75
CA ALA A 231 -12.21 13.05 16.27
C ALA A 231 -12.19 14.30 15.37
N ASN A 232 -11.03 14.60 14.79
CA ASN A 232 -10.84 15.73 13.87
C ASN A 232 -9.96 15.34 12.70
N GLY A 233 -10.58 15.03 11.57
CA GLY A 233 -9.88 14.69 10.32
C GLY A 233 -8.97 15.81 9.76
N GLN A 234 -9.13 17.04 10.23
CA GLN A 234 -8.30 18.20 9.86
C GLN A 234 -7.16 18.47 10.85
N ASP A 235 -6.98 17.64 11.88
CA ASP A 235 -5.80 17.70 12.76
C ASP A 235 -4.57 17.22 11.97
N GLU A 236 -3.88 18.18 11.33
CA GLU A 236 -2.73 17.90 10.46
C GLU A 236 -1.59 17.22 11.22
N ALA A 237 -1.38 17.57 12.47
CA ALA A 237 -0.34 16.94 13.30
C ALA A 237 -0.67 15.46 13.58
N ALA A 238 -1.92 15.16 13.93
CA ALA A 238 -2.36 13.79 14.14
C ALA A 238 -2.32 12.98 12.85
N ARG A 239 -2.79 13.54 11.72
CA ARG A 239 -2.70 12.88 10.39
C ARG A 239 -1.26 12.57 9.99
N THR A 240 -0.36 13.52 10.18
CA THR A 240 1.06 13.34 9.86
C THR A 240 1.68 12.26 10.75
N MET A 241 1.39 12.26 12.04
CA MET A 241 1.87 11.19 12.92
C MET A 241 1.31 9.82 12.58
N MET A 242 0.03 9.74 12.16
CA MET A 242 -0.56 8.49 11.70
C MET A 242 0.10 7.98 10.41
N ALA A 243 0.46 8.87 9.46
CA ALA A 243 1.18 8.50 8.24
C ALA A 243 2.59 7.94 8.55
N TYR A 244 3.31 8.54 9.51
CA TYR A 244 4.57 7.96 9.98
C TYR A 244 4.37 6.62 10.68
N ALA A 245 3.37 6.54 11.57
CA ALA A 245 3.15 5.37 12.39
C ALA A 245 2.76 4.12 11.59
N GLU A 246 1.90 4.29 10.58
CA GLU A 246 1.52 3.19 9.69
C GLU A 246 2.68 2.72 8.83
N ASN A 247 3.49 3.64 8.30
CA ASN A 247 4.67 3.31 7.52
C ASN A 247 5.71 2.56 8.36
N VAL A 248 5.97 3.01 9.59
CA VAL A 248 6.89 2.34 10.52
C VAL A 248 6.37 0.96 10.93
N ALA A 249 5.04 0.83 11.19
CA ALA A 249 4.42 -0.48 11.40
C ALA A 249 4.58 -1.39 10.18
N GLY A 250 4.42 -0.83 8.98
CA GLY A 250 4.66 -1.50 7.71
C GLY A 250 6.08 -2.05 7.58
N MET A 251 7.07 -1.23 7.88
CA MET A 251 8.49 -1.65 7.91
C MET A 251 8.74 -2.77 8.93
N ALA A 252 8.12 -2.69 10.10
CA ALA A 252 8.25 -3.71 11.13
C ALA A 252 7.71 -5.06 10.63
N PHE A 253 6.44 -5.13 10.20
CA PHE A 253 5.85 -6.39 9.80
C PHE A 253 6.38 -6.92 8.45
N SER A 254 6.81 -6.04 7.55
CA SER A 254 7.41 -6.48 6.28
C SER A 254 8.67 -7.33 6.51
N ASN A 255 9.35 -7.13 7.62
CA ASN A 255 10.58 -7.83 7.98
C ASN A 255 10.40 -8.89 9.08
N ALA A 256 9.41 -8.73 9.96
CA ALA A 256 9.11 -9.71 11.02
C ALA A 256 8.01 -10.71 10.62
N GLY A 257 7.18 -10.37 9.66
CA GLY A 257 5.97 -11.12 9.31
C GLY A 257 4.77 -10.72 10.16
N LEU A 258 3.62 -11.32 9.84
CA LEU A 258 2.35 -11.15 10.52
C LEU A 258 1.97 -12.40 11.33
N GLY A 259 0.90 -12.30 12.10
CA GLY A 259 0.45 -13.34 13.03
C GLY A 259 -0.94 -13.90 12.70
N MET A 260 -1.62 -14.38 13.76
CA MET A 260 -2.89 -15.08 13.63
C MET A 260 -4.05 -14.19 13.23
N VAL A 261 -4.06 -12.91 13.65
CA VAL A 261 -5.17 -12.01 13.34
C VAL A 261 -5.27 -11.82 11.83
N HIS A 262 -4.16 -11.50 11.17
CA HIS A 262 -4.12 -11.36 9.71
C HIS A 262 -4.40 -12.68 9.00
N ALA A 263 -3.88 -13.82 9.48
CA ALA A 263 -4.14 -15.12 8.88
C ALA A 263 -5.64 -15.47 8.89
N MET A 264 -6.32 -15.24 10.02
CA MET A 264 -7.77 -15.46 10.13
C MET A 264 -8.57 -14.44 9.31
N ALA A 265 -8.18 -13.17 9.36
CA ALA A 265 -8.85 -12.09 8.64
C ALA A 265 -8.76 -12.27 7.12
N HIS A 266 -7.63 -12.70 6.60
CA HIS A 266 -7.48 -13.03 5.17
C HIS A 266 -8.35 -14.21 4.75
N ALA A 267 -8.41 -15.26 5.57
CA ALA A 267 -9.27 -16.43 5.29
C ALA A 267 -10.76 -16.04 5.27
N LEU A 268 -11.24 -15.33 6.28
CA LEU A 268 -12.61 -14.82 6.33
C LEU A 268 -12.91 -13.83 5.20
N GLY A 269 -11.98 -12.91 4.96
CA GLY A 269 -12.10 -11.90 3.91
C GLY A 269 -12.16 -12.50 2.51
N GLY A 270 -11.43 -13.58 2.25
CA GLY A 270 -11.48 -14.31 0.98
C GLY A 270 -12.79 -15.04 0.78
N HIS A 271 -13.28 -15.71 1.82
CA HIS A 271 -14.51 -16.50 1.74
C HIS A 271 -15.78 -15.65 1.67
N TYR A 272 -15.86 -14.58 2.46
CA TYR A 272 -17.04 -13.73 2.56
C TYR A 272 -16.94 -12.41 1.80
N ASN A 273 -15.86 -12.20 1.05
CA ASN A 273 -15.55 -10.95 0.35
C ASN A 273 -15.59 -9.70 1.28
N LEU A 274 -15.11 -9.86 2.50
CA LEU A 274 -15.04 -8.79 3.48
C LEU A 274 -13.71 -8.04 3.35
N PRO A 275 -13.72 -6.70 3.34
CA PRO A 275 -12.49 -5.93 3.52
C PRO A 275 -11.85 -6.23 4.87
N LEU A 276 -10.52 -6.27 4.92
CA LEU A 276 -9.75 -6.57 6.13
C LEU A 276 -10.10 -5.61 7.28
N ILE A 277 -10.32 -4.36 6.96
CA ILE A 277 -10.71 -3.30 7.89
C ILE A 277 -12.01 -3.56 8.66
N HIS A 278 -12.91 -4.40 8.14
CA HIS A 278 -14.14 -4.79 8.84
C HIS A 278 -13.95 -6.00 9.75
N ILE A 279 -12.87 -6.72 9.59
CA ILE A 279 -12.57 -7.92 10.40
C ILE A 279 -11.70 -7.56 11.60
N SER A 280 -10.83 -6.58 11.45
CA SER A 280 -9.98 -6.05 12.55
C SER A 280 -10.69 -5.03 13.45
N GLU A 281 -11.91 -4.60 13.12
CA GLU A 281 -12.73 -3.80 14.04
C GLU A 281 -13.07 -4.63 15.30
N PRO A 282 -12.85 -4.08 16.52
CA PRO A 282 -13.33 -4.75 17.73
C PRO A 282 -14.83 -4.95 17.63
N THR A 283 -15.26 -6.18 17.77
CA THR A 283 -16.68 -6.59 17.70
C THR A 283 -17.51 -5.66 18.55
N ARG A 284 -18.45 -4.90 17.93
CA ARG A 284 -19.52 -4.26 18.68
C ARG A 284 -20.30 -5.37 19.40
N PRO A 285 -20.60 -5.23 20.70
CA PRO A 285 -21.57 -6.10 21.34
C PRO A 285 -22.84 -6.05 20.50
N ILE A 286 -23.35 -7.21 20.07
CA ILE A 286 -24.65 -7.32 19.44
C ILE A 286 -25.65 -6.95 20.53
N SER A 287 -26.20 -5.73 20.45
CA SER A 287 -27.31 -5.28 21.30
C SER A 287 -28.62 -5.78 20.72
#